data_181b8813bd56c9db61c3dd8d5fa31d7e
#
_entry.id   181b8813bd56c9db61c3dd8d5fa31d7e
#
_cell.length_a   1.000
_cell.length_b   1.000
_cell.length_c   1.000
_cell.angle_alpha   90.00
_cell.angle_beta   90.00
_cell.angle_gamma   90.00
#
_symmetry.space_group_name_H-M   'P 1'
#
loop_
_entity.id
_entity.type
_entity.pdbx_description
1 polymer ?
#
loop_
_entity_poly.entity_id
_entity_poly.type
_entity_poly.pdbx_seq_one_letter_code
_entity_poly.pdbx_strand_id
1 'polypeptide(L)'
;GILGMNAGPYNEVIKFKARDFSMMRYLKRHYPAEMAYIQPPKPSTDGLSTINSLIPMLKKVENEYVKYYTKTFTSLLTSKEVVTGLTKFLRHKKGDNLIGWNMLEQVKPDGKIGSETLAAMPILNQSSNEENLICILQCALCCNKYSVDINGIYNDAVVKVVQEFQQNVGLTSDPMVVSGEVNRRTWAALLQSKGDPDRKANACDCTEKLDLIKAKALKEAGYNFVGRYLSNASDSNKGITKEELDIITTAGLNVFAIYQEGSITPEYFSEEQGKTDAVKAFEAARVSKIPNHEVIYFGVGYDFTEQGCREKVIPYFSGIVKAMKDKGSWYKVGIYAPRNICNIIIGAKLAESLFIADKSTAYSGNLGYALPDNWAFDQYETETMTGNGTKFQFNKVIASGVYAGFNGLTRCGHENYRDCTLHD
;
A
#
# COMPACT_ATOMS: atom_id res chain seq x y z
N GLY A 1 10.62 -0.02 25.95
CA GLY A 1 9.33 -0.64 26.15
C GLY A 1 8.63 -0.95 24.83
N ILE A 2 7.92 -2.05 24.81
CA ILE A 2 7.05 -2.55 23.74
C ILE A 2 6.15 -1.46 23.20
N LEU A 3 5.99 -0.50 23.98
CA LEU A 3 5.04 0.54 23.79
C LEU A 3 5.71 1.90 23.59
N GLY A 4 6.90 2.05 23.09
CA GLY A 4 7.65 3.31 22.88
C GLY A 4 6.80 4.51 22.47
N MET A 5 6.06 5.09 23.36
CA MET A 5 4.79 5.69 23.07
C MET A 5 4.64 7.05 23.73
N ASN A 6 4.69 8.08 22.89
CA ASN A 6 4.29 9.43 23.23
C ASN A 6 3.16 9.95 22.34
N ALA A 7 2.26 9.06 21.92
CA ALA A 7 1.05 9.47 21.21
C ALA A 7 -0.14 9.14 22.10
N GLY A 8 -1.15 9.98 22.11
CA GLY A 8 -2.30 9.81 22.99
C GLY A 8 -3.00 8.44 22.86
N PRO A 9 -3.86 8.07 23.78
CA PRO A 9 -4.40 6.71 23.96
C PRO A 9 -4.95 6.08 22.68
N TYR A 10 -5.52 6.87 21.81
CA TYR A 10 -6.12 6.41 20.55
C TYR A 10 -5.11 5.98 19.51
N ASN A 11 -4.04 6.74 19.33
CA ASN A 11 -2.96 6.40 18.39
C ASN A 11 -2.17 5.16 18.86
N GLU A 12 -2.11 4.95 20.16
CA GLU A 12 -1.44 3.79 20.73
C GLU A 12 -2.23 2.50 20.54
N VAL A 13 -3.54 2.54 20.63
CA VAL A 13 -4.41 1.38 20.34
C VAL A 13 -4.27 0.96 18.87
N ILE A 14 -4.21 1.91 17.96
CA ILE A 14 -4.05 1.63 16.52
C ILE A 14 -2.66 1.06 16.21
N LYS A 15 -1.60 1.68 16.70
CA LYS A 15 -0.23 1.18 16.57
C LYS A 15 -0.06 -0.20 17.17
N PHE A 16 -0.68 -0.42 18.30
CA PHE A 16 -0.67 -1.67 19.02
C PHE A 16 -1.39 -2.79 18.24
N LYS A 17 -2.58 -2.53 17.73
CA LYS A 17 -3.33 -3.49 16.88
C LYS A 17 -2.57 -3.85 15.61
N ALA A 18 -1.94 -2.89 14.97
CA ALA A 18 -1.12 -3.14 13.80
C ALA A 18 0.09 -4.03 14.09
N ARG A 19 0.72 -3.86 15.23
CA ARG A 19 1.83 -4.71 15.73
C ARG A 19 1.37 -6.11 16.06
N ASP A 20 0.25 -6.22 16.76
CA ASP A 20 -0.36 -7.48 17.15
C ASP A 20 -0.61 -8.36 15.92
N PHE A 21 -1.19 -7.81 14.88
CA PHE A 21 -1.54 -8.57 13.68
C PHE A 21 -0.37 -9.22 12.95
N SER A 22 0.81 -8.65 12.92
CA SER A 22 1.93 -9.29 12.23
C SER A 22 2.72 -10.21 13.12
N MET A 23 2.88 -9.85 14.38
CA MET A 23 3.45 -10.71 15.38
C MET A 23 2.59 -11.98 15.49
N MET A 24 1.27 -11.81 15.54
CA MET A 24 0.31 -12.91 15.54
C MET A 24 0.37 -13.75 14.25
N ARG A 25 0.53 -13.14 13.08
CA ARG A 25 0.71 -13.89 11.82
C ARG A 25 2.00 -14.67 11.80
N TYR A 26 3.08 -14.04 12.24
CA TYR A 26 4.38 -14.71 12.30
C TYR A 26 4.32 -15.91 13.24
N LEU A 27 3.82 -15.72 14.46
CA LEU A 27 3.66 -16.78 15.44
C LEU A 27 2.68 -17.86 14.98
N LYS A 28 1.57 -17.51 14.37
CA LYS A 28 0.61 -18.46 13.80
C LYS A 28 1.23 -19.32 12.69
N ARG A 29 2.18 -18.77 11.95
CA ARG A 29 2.90 -19.51 10.90
C ARG A 29 3.96 -20.46 11.48
N HIS A 30 4.67 -20.02 12.50
CA HIS A 30 5.82 -20.76 13.05
C HIS A 30 5.53 -21.54 14.34
N TYR A 31 4.46 -21.16 15.05
CA TYR A 31 4.01 -21.76 16.31
C TYR A 31 2.48 -21.92 16.35
N PRO A 32 1.90 -22.68 15.41
CA PRO A 32 0.45 -22.80 15.31
C PRO A 32 -0.20 -23.43 16.56
N ALA A 33 0.49 -24.34 17.24
CA ALA A 33 -0.02 -24.99 18.43
C ALA A 33 -0.10 -24.03 19.63
N GLU A 34 0.94 -23.23 19.85
CA GLU A 34 1.00 -22.23 20.92
C GLU A 34 0.01 -21.10 20.68
N MET A 35 -0.16 -20.71 19.42
CA MET A 35 -1.08 -19.64 19.03
C MET A 35 -2.55 -20.00 19.13
N ALA A 36 -2.89 -21.29 19.14
CA ALA A 36 -4.27 -21.73 19.35
C ALA A 36 -4.84 -21.31 20.71
N TYR A 37 -3.99 -21.08 21.68
CA TYR A 37 -4.36 -20.64 23.05
C TYR A 37 -4.46 -19.11 23.21
N ILE A 38 -4.01 -18.34 22.23
CA ILE A 38 -4.01 -16.86 22.29
C ILE A 38 -5.22 -16.33 21.55
N GLN A 39 -6.26 -15.94 22.30
CA GLN A 39 -7.42 -15.29 21.72
C GLN A 39 -7.23 -13.76 21.75
N PRO A 40 -7.53 -13.04 20.65
CA PRO A 40 -7.54 -11.60 20.67
C PRO A 40 -8.61 -11.11 21.66
N PRO A 41 -8.29 -10.10 22.50
CA PRO A 41 -9.26 -9.53 23.43
C PRO A 41 -10.40 -8.87 22.64
N LYS A 42 -11.59 -8.91 23.21
CA LYS A 42 -12.75 -8.20 22.65
C LYS A 42 -12.48 -6.69 22.69
N PRO A 43 -12.81 -5.96 21.61
CA PRO A 43 -12.72 -4.51 21.63
C PRO A 43 -13.53 -3.93 22.80
N SER A 44 -12.92 -3.09 23.62
CA SER A 44 -13.66 -2.30 24.62
C SER A 44 -13.97 -0.92 24.05
N THR A 45 -15.00 -0.29 24.54
CA THR A 45 -15.35 1.10 24.20
C THR A 45 -14.38 2.11 24.83
N ASP A 46 -13.59 1.66 25.79
CA ASP A 46 -12.55 2.42 26.47
C ASP A 46 -11.16 1.95 25.98
N GLY A 47 -10.45 2.84 25.27
CA GLY A 47 -9.15 2.55 24.70
C GLY A 47 -8.10 2.16 25.75
N LEU A 48 -8.17 2.73 26.96
CA LEU A 48 -7.23 2.45 28.04
C LEU A 48 -7.46 1.04 28.63
N SER A 49 -8.72 0.67 28.82
CA SER A 49 -9.10 -0.68 29.25
C SER A 49 -8.68 -1.73 28.24
N THR A 50 -8.82 -1.43 26.95
CA THR A 50 -8.34 -2.31 25.86
C THR A 50 -6.84 -2.49 25.90
N ILE A 51 -6.07 -1.41 26.09
CA ILE A 51 -4.60 -1.48 26.21
C ILE A 51 -4.21 -2.34 27.42
N ASN A 52 -4.82 -2.08 28.57
CA ASN A 52 -4.51 -2.81 29.79
C ASN A 52 -4.83 -4.30 29.70
N SER A 53 -5.88 -4.68 29.00
CA SER A 53 -6.23 -6.09 28.76
C SER A 53 -5.31 -6.77 27.75
N LEU A 54 -4.72 -6.01 26.83
CA LEU A 54 -3.80 -6.53 25.81
C LEU A 54 -2.36 -6.71 26.30
N ILE A 55 -1.92 -5.92 27.29
CA ILE A 55 -0.53 -5.96 27.78
C ILE A 55 -0.09 -7.36 28.23
N PRO A 56 -0.82 -8.13 29.05
CA PRO A 56 -0.40 -9.46 29.47
C PRO A 56 -0.26 -10.43 28.31
N MET A 57 -1.20 -10.39 27.36
CA MET A 57 -1.19 -11.23 26.17
C MET A 57 0.02 -10.90 25.28
N LEU A 58 0.29 -9.63 25.08
CA LEU A 58 1.42 -9.20 24.26
C LEU A 58 2.77 -9.50 24.87
N LYS A 59 2.91 -9.39 26.19
CA LYS A 59 4.12 -9.81 26.88
C LYS A 59 4.39 -11.30 26.67
N LYS A 60 3.35 -12.14 26.67
CA LYS A 60 3.49 -13.56 26.39
C LYS A 60 3.91 -13.81 24.94
N VAL A 61 3.22 -13.20 23.99
CA VAL A 61 3.54 -13.28 22.55
C VAL A 61 4.94 -12.77 22.28
N GLU A 62 5.33 -11.67 22.90
CA GLU A 62 6.66 -11.08 22.80
C GLU A 62 7.74 -12.02 23.31
N ASN A 63 7.54 -12.63 24.47
CA ASN A 63 8.52 -13.54 25.05
C ASN A 63 8.75 -14.76 24.17
N GLU A 64 7.70 -15.36 23.61
CA GLU A 64 7.83 -16.49 22.70
C GLU A 64 8.53 -16.11 21.39
N TYR A 65 8.19 -14.95 20.84
CA TYR A 65 8.80 -14.42 19.64
C TYR A 65 10.30 -14.13 19.82
N VAL A 66 10.67 -13.47 20.92
CA VAL A 66 12.06 -13.21 21.28
C VAL A 66 12.83 -14.51 21.48
N LYS A 67 12.27 -15.46 22.23
CA LYS A 67 12.89 -16.75 22.51
C LYS A 67 13.21 -17.52 21.24
N TYR A 68 12.29 -17.55 20.29
CA TYR A 68 12.52 -18.20 19.00
C TYR A 68 13.68 -17.58 18.24
N TYR A 69 13.66 -16.28 18.06
CA TYR A 69 14.68 -15.59 17.28
C TYR A 69 16.02 -15.57 18.00
N THR A 70 16.04 -15.39 19.31
CA THR A 70 17.26 -15.48 20.08
C THR A 70 17.89 -16.87 19.94
N LYS A 71 17.10 -17.94 19.97
CA LYS A 71 17.62 -19.30 19.77
C LYS A 71 18.18 -19.50 18.36
N THR A 72 17.53 -18.90 17.33
CA THR A 72 17.95 -19.04 15.94
C THR A 72 19.19 -18.21 15.61
N PHE A 73 19.36 -17.04 16.24
CA PHE A 73 20.39 -16.06 15.89
C PHE A 73 21.52 -15.87 16.90
N THR A 74 21.44 -16.45 18.08
CA THR A 74 22.49 -16.28 19.11
C THR A 74 23.90 -16.70 18.64
N SER A 75 23.99 -17.62 17.68
CA SER A 75 25.26 -18.01 17.07
C SER A 75 25.83 -17.00 16.07
N LEU A 76 25.00 -16.08 15.59
CA LEU A 76 25.35 -15.10 14.55
C LEU A 76 25.55 -13.69 15.11
N LEU A 77 25.00 -13.40 16.28
CA LEU A 77 24.96 -12.07 16.86
C LEU A 77 25.95 -11.94 18.02
N THR A 78 27.01 -11.20 17.80
CA THR A 78 28.10 -11.02 18.74
C THR A 78 27.98 -9.81 19.67
N SER A 79 27.09 -8.86 19.36
CA SER A 79 26.89 -7.66 20.17
C SER A 79 25.50 -7.58 20.79
N LYS A 80 25.42 -7.03 21.99
CA LYS A 80 24.19 -6.80 22.74
C LYS A 80 23.26 -5.85 21.99
N GLU A 81 23.81 -4.86 21.30
CA GLU A 81 23.11 -3.86 20.53
C GLU A 81 22.40 -4.51 19.33
N VAL A 82 23.08 -5.38 18.62
CA VAL A 82 22.54 -6.13 17.49
C VAL A 82 21.41 -7.05 17.93
N VAL A 83 21.60 -7.81 19.02
CA VAL A 83 20.55 -8.65 19.60
C VAL A 83 19.35 -7.80 20.01
N THR A 84 19.59 -6.65 20.65
CA THR A 84 18.52 -5.73 21.05
C THR A 84 17.82 -5.13 19.84
N GLY A 85 18.57 -4.73 18.83
CA GLY A 85 18.04 -4.20 17.58
C GLY A 85 17.19 -5.22 16.85
N LEU A 86 17.72 -6.44 16.68
CA LEU A 86 16.99 -7.53 16.04
C LEU A 86 15.76 -7.95 16.85
N THR A 87 15.85 -7.98 18.16
CA THR A 87 14.71 -8.26 19.03
C THR A 87 13.60 -7.24 18.86
N LYS A 88 13.93 -5.96 18.81
CA LYS A 88 12.98 -4.90 18.49
C LYS A 88 12.41 -5.05 17.08
N PHE A 89 13.25 -5.31 16.12
CA PHE A 89 12.91 -5.59 14.74
C PHE A 89 11.81 -6.64 14.61
N LEU A 90 12.00 -7.75 15.26
CA LEU A 90 11.08 -8.88 15.20
C LEU A 90 9.77 -8.66 15.96
N ARG A 91 9.79 -7.81 16.99
CA ARG A 91 8.60 -7.47 17.79
C ARG A 91 7.61 -6.58 17.07
N HIS A 92 8.10 -5.64 16.28
CA HIS A 92 7.33 -4.52 15.78
C HIS A 92 7.30 -4.46 14.25
N LYS A 93 7.69 -5.50 13.57
CA LYS A 93 7.64 -5.62 12.10
C LYS A 93 8.51 -4.60 11.38
N LYS A 94 7.90 -3.98 10.33
CA LYS A 94 8.64 -3.02 9.50
C LYS A 94 9.21 -1.85 10.32
N GLY A 95 8.47 -1.33 11.30
CA GLY A 95 8.94 -0.21 12.12
C GLY A 95 10.13 -0.55 13.00
N ASP A 96 10.15 -1.74 13.59
CA ASP A 96 11.26 -2.16 14.45
C ASP A 96 12.41 -2.81 13.70
N ASN A 97 12.10 -3.36 12.54
CA ASN A 97 13.10 -3.73 11.57
C ASN A 97 13.99 -2.52 11.27
N LEU A 98 13.36 -1.38 11.04
CA LEU A 98 14.05 -0.12 10.81
C LEU A 98 14.82 0.35 12.05
N ILE A 99 14.27 0.18 13.27
CA ILE A 99 14.99 0.49 14.52
C ILE A 99 16.23 -0.39 14.65
N GLY A 100 16.12 -1.69 14.41
CA GLY A 100 17.24 -2.61 14.42
C GLY A 100 18.33 -2.24 13.42
N TRP A 101 17.94 -1.92 12.20
CA TRP A 101 18.81 -1.45 11.15
C TRP A 101 19.48 -0.11 11.53
N ASN A 102 18.72 0.88 12.00
CA ASN A 102 19.24 2.17 12.42
C ASN A 102 20.26 2.03 13.57
N MET A 103 20.06 1.08 14.48
CA MET A 103 21.02 0.81 15.55
C MET A 103 22.35 0.26 15.03
N LEU A 104 22.34 -0.58 13.99
CA LEU A 104 23.56 -1.09 13.36
C LEU A 104 24.32 0.00 12.61
N GLU A 105 23.58 0.83 11.87
CA GLU A 105 24.14 1.92 11.06
C GLU A 105 24.39 3.21 11.87
N GLN A 106 24.21 3.17 13.19
CA GLN A 106 24.42 4.29 14.12
C GLN A 106 23.60 5.56 13.79
N VAL A 107 22.45 5.39 13.15
CA VAL A 107 21.49 6.45 12.94
C VAL A 107 20.42 6.43 14.03
N LYS A 108 19.62 7.49 14.14
CA LYS A 108 18.60 7.61 15.18
C LYS A 108 17.56 6.49 15.10
N PRO A 109 17.42 5.63 16.14
CA PRO A 109 16.51 4.48 16.12
C PRO A 109 15.06 4.89 16.45
N ASP A 110 14.48 5.79 15.67
CA ASP A 110 13.14 6.32 15.88
C ASP A 110 12.04 5.58 15.10
N GLY A 111 12.42 4.57 14.30
CA GLY A 111 11.48 3.78 13.49
C GLY A 111 10.99 4.51 12.24
N LYS A 112 11.67 5.58 11.81
CA LYS A 112 11.33 6.35 10.61
C LYS A 112 12.46 6.29 9.60
N ILE A 113 12.13 6.25 8.33
CA ILE A 113 13.08 6.41 7.23
C ILE A 113 13.20 7.90 6.92
N GLY A 114 14.23 8.52 7.50
CA GLY A 114 14.64 9.89 7.19
C GLY A 114 15.80 9.92 6.21
N SER A 115 16.30 11.14 5.93
CA SER A 115 17.44 11.35 5.03
C SER A 115 18.71 10.62 5.48
N GLU A 116 18.99 10.61 6.79
CA GLU A 116 20.13 9.89 7.36
C GLU A 116 20.02 8.37 7.14
N THR A 117 18.84 7.79 7.41
CA THR A 117 18.58 6.38 7.19
C THR A 117 18.75 6.01 5.72
N LEU A 118 18.19 6.81 4.80
CA LEU A 118 18.32 6.58 3.36
C LEU A 118 19.76 6.68 2.87
N ALA A 119 20.54 7.63 3.40
CA ALA A 119 21.94 7.82 3.04
C ALA A 119 22.84 6.68 3.52
N ALA A 120 22.49 6.05 4.65
CA ALA A 120 23.28 4.97 5.26
C ALA A 120 22.94 3.57 4.69
N MET A 121 21.91 3.42 3.84
CA MET A 121 21.51 2.11 3.30
C MET A 121 22.59 1.47 2.45
N PRO A 122 23.18 0.32 2.89
CA PRO A 122 24.27 -0.34 2.18
C PRO A 122 23.78 -1.14 0.99
N ILE A 123 24.73 -1.51 0.12
CA ILE A 123 24.50 -2.48 -0.93
C ILE A 123 24.85 -3.86 -0.39
N LEU A 124 23.92 -4.82 -0.50
CA LEU A 124 24.18 -6.23 -0.20
C LEU A 124 23.97 -7.09 -1.45
N ASN A 125 24.91 -8.01 -1.65
CA ASN A 125 24.89 -9.00 -2.71
C ASN A 125 25.65 -10.26 -2.28
N GLN A 126 25.88 -11.21 -3.18
CA GLN A 126 26.57 -12.49 -2.86
C GLN A 126 28.00 -12.34 -2.37
N SER A 127 28.66 -11.21 -2.59
CA SER A 127 30.00 -10.95 -2.06
C SER A 127 30.01 -10.28 -0.70
N SER A 128 28.84 -9.94 -0.16
CA SER A 128 28.69 -9.30 1.15
C SER A 128 28.97 -10.26 2.30
N ASN A 129 29.68 -9.77 3.31
CA ASN A 129 30.08 -10.53 4.50
C ASN A 129 29.50 -9.98 5.81
N GLU A 130 28.61 -9.01 5.72
CA GLU A 130 27.98 -8.35 6.86
C GLU A 130 26.82 -9.20 7.40
N GLU A 131 27.16 -10.28 8.12
CA GLU A 131 26.21 -11.28 8.61
C GLU A 131 24.98 -10.66 9.29
N ASN A 132 25.17 -9.64 10.12
CA ASN A 132 24.09 -8.98 10.84
C ASN A 132 23.09 -8.26 9.89
N LEU A 133 23.62 -7.56 8.88
CA LEU A 133 22.78 -6.89 7.88
C LEU A 133 22.06 -7.90 6.98
N ILE A 134 22.75 -9.00 6.64
CA ILE A 134 22.14 -10.10 5.87
C ILE A 134 21.01 -10.76 6.69
N CYS A 135 21.21 -10.98 7.99
CA CYS A 135 20.15 -11.49 8.87
C CYS A 135 18.93 -10.53 8.90
N ILE A 136 19.17 -9.21 8.98
CA ILE A 136 18.09 -8.21 8.93
C ILE A 136 17.36 -8.26 7.58
N LEU A 137 18.09 -8.38 6.49
CA LEU A 137 17.51 -8.56 5.17
C LEU A 137 16.60 -9.81 5.11
N GLN A 138 17.13 -10.95 5.54
CA GLN A 138 16.38 -12.21 5.55
C GLN A 138 15.13 -12.13 6.42
N CYS A 139 15.22 -11.48 7.59
CA CYS A 139 14.06 -11.19 8.42
C CYS A 139 13.04 -10.26 7.72
N ALA A 140 13.53 -9.21 7.05
CA ALA A 140 12.66 -8.29 6.32
C ALA A 140 11.92 -8.97 5.15
N LEU A 141 12.59 -9.87 4.45
CA LEU A 141 11.97 -10.73 3.43
C LEU A 141 10.88 -11.63 4.04
N CYS A 142 11.16 -12.29 5.16
CA CYS A 142 10.14 -13.08 5.88
C CYS A 142 8.94 -12.23 6.31
N CYS A 143 9.14 -11.00 6.77
CA CYS A 143 8.06 -10.06 7.09
C CYS A 143 7.21 -9.66 5.87
N ASN A 144 7.78 -9.73 4.68
CA ASN A 144 7.09 -9.52 3.41
C ASN A 144 6.55 -10.83 2.79
N LYS A 145 6.46 -11.91 3.56
CA LYS A 145 5.93 -13.25 3.22
C LYS A 145 6.83 -14.11 2.31
N TYR A 146 8.08 -13.75 2.12
CA TYR A 146 9.03 -14.59 1.42
C TYR A 146 9.66 -15.61 2.37
N SER A 147 9.85 -16.83 1.90
CA SER A 147 10.48 -17.89 2.68
C SER A 147 11.96 -17.92 2.38
N VAL A 148 12.79 -17.61 3.40
CA VAL A 148 14.23 -17.63 3.32
C VAL A 148 14.80 -18.03 4.69
N ASP A 149 15.91 -18.79 4.69
CA ASP A 149 16.61 -19.11 5.91
C ASP A 149 17.31 -17.86 6.47
N ILE A 150 17.21 -17.65 7.76
CA ILE A 150 17.86 -16.54 8.43
C ILE A 150 19.16 -17.06 9.04
N ASN A 151 20.23 -16.99 8.26
CA ASN A 151 21.52 -17.57 8.57
C ASN A 151 22.72 -16.63 8.34
N GLY A 152 22.45 -15.38 7.94
CA GLY A 152 23.49 -14.38 7.68
C GLY A 152 24.32 -14.61 6.42
N ILE A 153 23.89 -15.50 5.53
CA ILE A 153 24.59 -15.83 4.28
C ILE A 153 23.76 -15.35 3.08
N TYR A 154 24.36 -14.53 2.23
CA TYR A 154 23.74 -14.08 0.98
C TYR A 154 24.01 -15.09 -0.13
N ASN A 155 23.27 -16.19 -0.15
CA ASN A 155 23.42 -17.29 -1.12
C ASN A 155 22.43 -17.14 -2.31
N ASP A 156 22.47 -18.09 -3.25
CA ASP A 156 21.60 -18.10 -4.44
C ASP A 156 20.10 -18.08 -4.08
N ALA A 157 19.72 -18.70 -2.96
CA ALA A 157 18.33 -18.69 -2.50
C ALA A 157 17.91 -17.28 -2.12
N VAL A 158 18.76 -16.50 -1.44
CA VAL A 158 18.52 -15.09 -1.09
C VAL A 158 18.43 -14.23 -2.36
N VAL A 159 19.37 -14.43 -3.31
CA VAL A 159 19.33 -13.72 -4.61
C VAL A 159 17.98 -13.90 -5.30
N LYS A 160 17.54 -15.15 -5.41
CA LYS A 160 16.28 -15.48 -6.09
C LYS A 160 15.07 -14.83 -5.39
N VAL A 161 15.05 -14.86 -4.07
CA VAL A 161 13.97 -14.25 -3.28
C VAL A 161 13.99 -12.73 -3.39
N VAL A 162 15.18 -12.11 -3.41
CA VAL A 162 15.33 -10.66 -3.65
C VAL A 162 14.81 -10.26 -5.04
N GLN A 163 15.15 -11.05 -6.07
CA GLN A 163 14.65 -10.83 -7.44
C GLN A 163 13.13 -10.89 -7.49
N GLU A 164 12.54 -11.91 -6.88
CA GLU A 164 11.09 -12.07 -6.80
C GLU A 164 10.44 -10.89 -6.05
N PHE A 165 11.01 -10.47 -4.93
CA PHE A 165 10.55 -9.29 -4.19
C PHE A 165 10.60 -8.03 -5.06
N GLN A 166 11.74 -7.76 -5.70
CA GLN A 166 11.93 -6.59 -6.57
C GLN A 166 10.91 -6.56 -7.72
N GLN A 167 10.63 -7.71 -8.32
CA GLN A 167 9.61 -7.84 -9.35
C GLN A 167 8.22 -7.54 -8.80
N ASN A 168 7.85 -8.14 -7.70
CA ASN A 168 6.51 -8.03 -7.11
C ASN A 168 6.19 -6.62 -6.59
N VAL A 169 7.19 -5.84 -6.19
CA VAL A 169 7.02 -4.45 -5.75
C VAL A 169 7.31 -3.41 -6.85
N GLY A 170 7.45 -3.85 -8.10
CA GLY A 170 7.61 -2.96 -9.26
C GLY A 170 8.95 -2.23 -9.35
N LEU A 171 10.01 -2.76 -8.74
CA LEU A 171 11.34 -2.14 -8.77
C LEU A 171 12.16 -2.48 -10.02
N THR A 172 11.76 -3.47 -10.79
CA THR A 172 12.53 -3.94 -11.97
C THR A 172 12.65 -2.90 -13.10
N SER A 173 11.77 -1.92 -13.12
CA SER A 173 11.81 -0.80 -14.07
C SER A 173 12.66 0.38 -13.60
N ASP A 174 13.11 0.39 -12.34
CA ASP A 174 13.99 1.45 -11.82
C ASP A 174 15.44 1.18 -12.26
N PRO A 175 16.08 2.10 -13.02
CA PRO A 175 17.43 1.88 -13.54
C PRO A 175 18.51 1.82 -12.45
N MET A 176 18.19 2.22 -11.21
CA MET A 176 19.10 2.11 -10.07
C MET A 176 19.05 0.73 -9.40
N VAL A 177 18.11 -0.14 -9.79
CA VAL A 177 17.94 -1.46 -9.19
C VAL A 177 18.67 -2.51 -10.00
N VAL A 178 19.61 -3.20 -9.36
CA VAL A 178 20.26 -4.39 -9.91
C VAL A 178 19.49 -5.62 -9.42
N SER A 179 19.13 -6.49 -10.36
CA SER A 179 18.36 -7.70 -10.05
C SER A 179 19.12 -8.63 -9.10
N GLY A 180 18.49 -8.93 -7.97
CA GLY A 180 19.08 -9.79 -6.94
C GLY A 180 20.12 -9.11 -6.05
N GLU A 181 20.29 -7.80 -6.15
CA GLU A 181 21.11 -6.98 -5.25
C GLU A 181 20.20 -6.09 -4.39
N VAL A 182 20.52 -5.92 -3.14
CA VAL A 182 19.77 -5.06 -2.23
C VAL A 182 20.48 -3.72 -2.10
N ASN A 183 19.92 -2.71 -2.72
CA ASN A 183 20.37 -1.32 -2.60
C ASN A 183 19.32 -0.48 -1.83
N ARG A 184 19.53 0.82 -1.78
CA ARG A 184 18.62 1.78 -1.12
C ARG A 184 17.15 1.60 -1.53
N ARG A 185 16.86 1.39 -2.83
CA ARG A 185 15.49 1.19 -3.35
C ARG A 185 14.85 -0.07 -2.76
N THR A 186 15.59 -1.16 -2.78
CA THR A 186 15.14 -2.45 -2.26
C THR A 186 14.97 -2.41 -0.74
N TRP A 187 15.95 -1.84 -0.01
CA TRP A 187 15.83 -1.66 1.44
C TRP A 187 14.62 -0.85 1.85
N ALA A 188 14.41 0.31 1.23
CA ALA A 188 13.27 1.16 1.55
C ALA A 188 11.93 0.45 1.32
N ALA A 189 11.80 -0.31 0.23
CA ALA A 189 10.59 -1.09 -0.06
C ALA A 189 10.36 -2.23 0.93
N LEU A 190 11.44 -2.87 1.42
CA LEU A 190 11.36 -3.90 2.45
C LEU A 190 10.91 -3.35 3.80
N LEU A 191 11.36 -2.14 4.16
CA LEU A 191 11.23 -1.61 5.51
C LEU A 191 9.99 -0.73 5.71
N GLN A 192 9.42 -0.13 4.64
CA GLN A 192 8.19 0.67 4.71
C GLN A 192 7.31 0.51 3.48
N SER A 193 6.01 0.76 3.63
CA SER A 193 5.04 0.59 2.53
C SER A 193 5.35 1.52 1.37
N LYS A 194 5.59 2.79 1.62
CA LYS A 194 5.83 3.78 0.56
C LYS A 194 7.17 3.60 -0.19
N GLY A 195 8.07 2.74 0.29
CA GLY A 195 9.39 2.55 -0.32
C GLY A 195 10.25 3.81 -0.29
N ASP A 196 11.17 3.94 -1.25
CA ASP A 196 12.02 5.12 -1.40
C ASP A 196 11.23 6.28 -2.04
N PRO A 197 11.08 7.44 -1.38
CA PRO A 197 10.35 8.58 -1.93
C PRO A 197 11.00 9.18 -3.18
N ASP A 198 12.31 8.97 -3.37
CA ASP A 198 13.07 9.50 -4.52
C ASP A 198 13.00 8.58 -5.76
N ARG A 199 12.29 7.44 -5.68
CA ARG A 199 12.09 6.59 -6.85
C ARG A 199 11.29 7.31 -7.93
N LYS A 200 11.60 7.01 -9.19
CA LYS A 200 10.90 7.62 -10.31
C LYS A 200 9.48 7.05 -10.44
N ALA A 201 8.50 7.94 -10.46
CA ALA A 201 7.12 7.57 -10.76
C ALA A 201 6.88 7.51 -12.29
N ASN A 202 5.99 6.65 -12.72
CA ASN A 202 5.49 6.60 -14.09
C ASN A 202 3.99 6.94 -14.19
N ALA A 203 3.33 7.14 -13.05
CA ALA A 203 1.94 7.52 -12.90
C ALA A 203 1.79 8.56 -11.78
N CYS A 204 0.68 9.26 -11.78
CA CYS A 204 0.30 10.16 -10.69
C CYS A 204 -1.22 10.15 -10.47
N ASP A 205 -1.69 10.67 -9.34
CA ASP A 205 -3.09 11.07 -9.16
C ASP A 205 -3.16 12.49 -8.59
N CYS A 206 -4.15 13.23 -8.98
CA CYS A 206 -4.38 14.58 -8.47
C CYS A 206 -5.86 14.92 -8.38
N THR A 207 -6.19 15.79 -7.41
CA THR A 207 -7.52 16.36 -7.24
C THR A 207 -7.70 17.62 -8.06
N GLU A 208 -6.60 18.30 -8.39
CA GLU A 208 -6.60 19.53 -9.14
C GLU A 208 -6.84 19.28 -10.64
N LYS A 209 -7.64 20.12 -11.26
CA LYS A 209 -7.93 20.07 -12.70
C LYS A 209 -6.66 20.31 -13.51
N LEU A 210 -6.45 19.48 -14.53
CA LEU A 210 -5.32 19.58 -15.43
C LEU A 210 -5.71 20.36 -16.70
N ASP A 211 -5.00 21.44 -16.93
CA ASP A 211 -4.95 22.12 -18.23
C ASP A 211 -3.84 21.50 -19.13
N LEU A 212 -3.75 21.96 -20.35
CA LEU A 212 -2.78 21.44 -21.32
C LEU A 212 -1.32 21.65 -20.89
N ILE A 213 -1.04 22.74 -20.14
CA ILE A 213 0.31 23.04 -19.67
C ILE A 213 0.72 22.02 -18.61
N LYS A 214 -0.14 21.76 -17.62
CA LYS A 214 0.08 20.75 -16.57
C LYS A 214 0.20 19.35 -17.14
N ALA A 215 -0.71 18.98 -18.07
CA ALA A 215 -0.70 17.66 -18.70
C ALA A 215 0.60 17.42 -19.51
N LYS A 216 1.05 18.40 -20.29
CA LYS A 216 2.32 18.31 -21.03
C LYS A 216 3.50 18.24 -20.08
N ALA A 217 3.54 19.05 -19.00
CA ALA A 217 4.61 19.03 -18.01
C ALA A 217 4.73 17.63 -17.35
N LEU A 218 3.62 16.99 -17.01
CA LEU A 218 3.62 15.61 -16.52
C LEU A 218 4.20 14.64 -17.56
N LYS A 219 3.78 14.75 -18.82
CA LYS A 219 4.29 13.88 -19.89
C LYS A 219 5.79 14.03 -20.11
N GLU A 220 6.27 15.26 -20.15
CA GLU A 220 7.70 15.59 -20.29
C GLU A 220 8.54 15.10 -19.10
N ALA A 221 7.96 15.10 -17.88
CA ALA A 221 8.58 14.53 -16.69
C ALA A 221 8.57 12.98 -16.67
N GLY A 222 7.98 12.33 -17.68
CA GLY A 222 8.00 10.87 -17.85
C GLY A 222 6.80 10.15 -17.25
N TYR A 223 5.75 10.86 -16.85
CA TYR A 223 4.49 10.24 -16.45
C TYR A 223 3.75 9.72 -17.68
N ASN A 224 3.09 8.57 -17.53
CA ASN A 224 2.29 7.94 -18.58
C ASN A 224 0.81 7.81 -18.18
N PHE A 225 0.51 7.85 -16.89
CA PHE A 225 -0.83 7.64 -16.35
C PHE A 225 -1.20 8.74 -15.36
N VAL A 226 -2.47 9.15 -15.39
CA VAL A 226 -3.03 10.11 -14.44
C VAL A 226 -4.33 9.58 -13.86
N GLY A 227 -4.36 9.43 -12.52
CA GLY A 227 -5.57 9.18 -11.77
C GLY A 227 -6.38 10.47 -11.59
N ARG A 228 -7.63 10.47 -12.06
CA ARG A 228 -8.55 11.60 -11.89
C ARG A 228 -9.84 11.15 -11.24
N TYR A 229 -10.39 12.05 -10.46
CA TYR A 229 -11.58 11.78 -9.65
C TYR A 229 -12.86 11.97 -10.46
N LEU A 230 -13.77 11.03 -10.29
CA LEU A 230 -15.17 11.17 -10.69
C LEU A 230 -15.90 11.79 -9.49
N SER A 231 -16.40 12.99 -9.62
CA SER A 231 -17.16 13.63 -8.56
C SER A 231 -18.27 14.46 -9.15
N ASN A 232 -19.46 14.32 -8.60
CA ASN A 232 -20.60 15.19 -8.85
C ASN A 232 -20.87 16.13 -7.67
N ALA A 233 -20.00 16.09 -6.64
CA ALA A 233 -20.14 16.93 -5.45
C ALA A 233 -19.93 18.41 -5.81
N SER A 234 -20.44 19.28 -4.98
CA SER A 234 -20.40 20.73 -5.08
C SER A 234 -19.00 21.36 -5.21
N ASP A 235 -17.94 20.55 -5.08
CA ASP A 235 -16.56 20.96 -5.36
C ASP A 235 -16.26 20.73 -6.85
N SER A 236 -16.63 21.72 -7.66
CA SER A 236 -16.58 21.71 -9.13
C SER A 236 -15.18 21.51 -9.73
N ASN A 237 -14.11 21.55 -8.93
CA ASN A 237 -12.73 21.45 -9.39
C ASN A 237 -12.13 20.03 -9.29
N LYS A 238 -12.72 19.14 -8.50
CA LYS A 238 -12.19 17.80 -8.28
C LYS A 238 -12.57 16.81 -9.38
N GLY A 239 -13.78 16.91 -9.91
CA GLY A 239 -14.30 15.97 -10.91
C GLY A 239 -13.72 16.20 -12.30
N ILE A 240 -13.28 15.11 -12.95
CA ILE A 240 -12.83 15.17 -14.34
C ILE A 240 -14.03 15.49 -15.26
N THR A 241 -13.81 16.34 -16.26
CA THR A 241 -14.78 16.62 -17.34
C THR A 241 -14.32 16.00 -18.65
N LYS A 242 -15.22 15.91 -19.62
CA LYS A 242 -14.87 15.45 -20.98
C LYS A 242 -13.74 16.30 -21.59
N GLU A 243 -13.82 17.62 -21.43
CA GLU A 243 -12.81 18.56 -21.96
C GLU A 243 -11.45 18.33 -21.32
N GLU A 244 -11.40 18.07 -20.01
CA GLU A 244 -10.17 17.74 -19.32
C GLU A 244 -9.62 16.37 -19.77
N LEU A 245 -10.49 15.38 -19.96
CA LEU A 245 -10.10 14.07 -20.48
C LEU A 245 -9.46 14.20 -21.87
N ASP A 246 -10.05 15.01 -22.76
CA ASP A 246 -9.52 15.29 -24.10
C ASP A 246 -8.13 15.97 -24.02
N ILE A 247 -7.95 16.90 -23.08
CA ILE A 247 -6.66 17.58 -22.84
C ILE A 247 -5.59 16.58 -22.39
N ILE A 248 -5.89 15.74 -21.38
CA ILE A 248 -4.95 14.77 -20.81
C ILE A 248 -4.52 13.75 -21.88
N THR A 249 -5.48 13.23 -22.63
CA THR A 249 -5.21 12.23 -23.67
C THR A 249 -4.49 12.83 -24.89
N THR A 250 -4.78 14.09 -25.25
CA THR A 250 -4.05 14.84 -26.27
C THR A 250 -2.59 15.07 -25.88
N ALA A 251 -2.31 15.26 -24.59
CA ALA A 251 -0.94 15.32 -24.09
C ALA A 251 -0.21 13.95 -24.08
N GLY A 252 -0.86 12.87 -24.46
CA GLY A 252 -0.29 11.52 -24.54
C GLY A 252 -0.27 10.79 -23.21
N LEU A 253 -1.15 11.15 -22.28
CA LEU A 253 -1.32 10.48 -20.98
C LEU A 253 -2.56 9.57 -21.02
N ASN A 254 -2.47 8.42 -20.37
CA ASN A 254 -3.61 7.56 -20.09
C ASN A 254 -4.27 7.98 -18.76
N VAL A 255 -5.55 7.73 -18.63
CA VAL A 255 -6.33 8.08 -17.43
C VAL A 255 -6.77 6.81 -16.70
N PHE A 256 -6.85 6.87 -15.38
CA PHE A 256 -7.58 5.90 -14.56
C PHE A 256 -8.54 6.66 -13.63
N ALA A 257 -9.74 6.11 -13.48
CA ALA A 257 -10.82 6.79 -12.78
C ALA A 257 -10.88 6.42 -11.30
N ILE A 258 -11.01 7.42 -10.44
CA ILE A 258 -11.11 7.28 -8.98
C ILE A 258 -12.46 7.85 -8.54
N TYR A 259 -13.18 7.12 -7.68
CA TYR A 259 -14.36 7.63 -7.00
C TYR A 259 -14.12 7.61 -5.48
N GLN A 260 -14.15 8.77 -4.86
CA GLN A 260 -13.98 8.92 -3.42
C GLN A 260 -14.71 10.15 -2.91
N GLU A 261 -15.87 9.94 -2.29
CA GLU A 261 -16.66 10.96 -1.61
C GLU A 261 -16.99 10.49 -0.19
N GLY A 262 -16.63 11.28 0.83
CA GLY A 262 -17.02 11.02 2.23
C GLY A 262 -16.44 9.77 2.90
N SER A 263 -15.63 8.98 2.23
CA SER A 263 -15.14 7.65 2.67
C SER A 263 -14.00 7.70 3.72
N ILE A 264 -14.12 8.60 4.71
CA ILE A 264 -13.08 8.86 5.72
C ILE A 264 -13.50 8.49 7.14
N THR A 265 -14.75 8.05 7.35
CA THR A 265 -15.25 7.58 8.65
C THR A 265 -15.89 6.20 8.51
N PRO A 266 -15.86 5.35 9.55
CA PRO A 266 -16.41 4.00 9.47
C PRO A 266 -17.93 3.96 9.27
N GLU A 267 -18.66 4.99 9.72
CA GLU A 267 -20.12 5.11 9.60
C GLU A 267 -20.57 5.28 8.15
N TYR A 268 -19.71 5.80 7.29
CA TYR A 268 -19.98 5.97 5.86
C TYR A 268 -20.23 4.65 5.15
N PHE A 269 -19.52 3.59 5.56
CA PHE A 269 -19.47 2.33 4.82
C PHE A 269 -20.65 1.42 5.18
N SER A 270 -21.56 1.27 4.24
CA SER A 270 -22.70 0.35 4.28
C SER A 270 -23.04 -0.16 2.89
N GLU A 271 -23.81 -1.24 2.78
CA GLU A 271 -24.26 -1.75 1.46
C GLU A 271 -25.06 -0.68 0.70
N GLU A 272 -25.92 0.05 1.39
CA GLU A 272 -26.75 1.08 0.75
C GLU A 272 -25.92 2.27 0.25
N GLN A 273 -24.90 2.68 1.06
CA GLN A 273 -23.96 3.70 0.59
C GLN A 273 -23.18 3.21 -0.63
N GLY A 274 -22.76 1.94 -0.64
CA GLY A 274 -22.08 1.35 -1.78
C GLY A 274 -22.91 1.40 -3.07
N LYS A 275 -24.20 1.09 -2.99
CA LYS A 275 -25.14 1.23 -4.13
C LYS A 275 -25.25 2.67 -4.60
N THR A 276 -25.41 3.60 -3.65
CA THR A 276 -25.49 5.03 -3.94
C THR A 276 -24.25 5.55 -4.65
N ASP A 277 -23.07 5.20 -4.14
CA ASP A 277 -21.79 5.63 -4.71
C ASP A 277 -21.53 5.03 -6.08
N ALA A 278 -21.92 3.77 -6.29
CA ALA A 278 -21.80 3.12 -7.58
C ALA A 278 -22.66 3.83 -8.65
N VAL A 279 -23.89 4.20 -8.31
CA VAL A 279 -24.78 4.95 -9.23
C VAL A 279 -24.18 6.32 -9.57
N LYS A 280 -23.73 7.08 -8.56
CA LYS A 280 -23.08 8.38 -8.76
C LYS A 280 -21.80 8.27 -9.60
N ALA A 281 -20.96 7.30 -9.29
CA ALA A 281 -19.74 7.05 -10.05
C ALA A 281 -20.03 6.68 -11.51
N PHE A 282 -21.03 5.83 -11.73
CA PHE A 282 -21.49 5.44 -13.05
C PHE A 282 -21.96 6.67 -13.86
N GLU A 283 -22.82 7.49 -13.28
CA GLU A 283 -23.34 8.71 -13.93
C GLU A 283 -22.21 9.71 -14.24
N ALA A 284 -21.31 9.95 -13.27
CA ALA A 284 -20.17 10.83 -13.47
C ALA A 284 -19.25 10.33 -14.59
N ALA A 285 -18.97 9.02 -14.64
CA ALA A 285 -18.16 8.41 -15.68
C ALA A 285 -18.80 8.56 -17.08
N ARG A 286 -20.12 8.38 -17.17
CA ARG A 286 -20.89 8.57 -18.41
C ARG A 286 -20.84 10.01 -18.89
N VAL A 287 -21.06 10.98 -18.00
CA VAL A 287 -21.00 12.41 -18.30
C VAL A 287 -19.61 12.81 -18.80
N SER A 288 -18.58 12.33 -18.14
CA SER A 288 -17.17 12.59 -18.50
C SER A 288 -16.69 11.77 -19.71
N LYS A 289 -17.56 10.93 -20.31
CA LYS A 289 -17.23 10.08 -21.47
C LYS A 289 -16.09 9.09 -21.21
N ILE A 290 -15.99 8.58 -19.99
CA ILE A 290 -15.11 7.45 -19.69
C ILE A 290 -15.59 6.25 -20.54
N PRO A 291 -14.70 5.56 -21.26
CA PRO A 291 -15.07 4.39 -22.05
C PRO A 291 -15.67 3.28 -21.19
N ASN A 292 -16.56 2.49 -21.77
CA ASN A 292 -17.07 1.28 -21.11
C ASN A 292 -15.97 0.24 -20.88
N HIS A 293 -16.18 -0.67 -19.94
CA HIS A 293 -15.24 -1.72 -19.49
C HIS A 293 -13.98 -1.21 -18.78
N GLU A 294 -13.86 0.11 -18.58
CA GLU A 294 -12.80 0.68 -17.78
C GLU A 294 -13.04 0.49 -16.27
N VAL A 295 -11.95 0.57 -15.48
CA VAL A 295 -12.00 0.39 -14.03
C VAL A 295 -12.31 1.70 -13.33
N ILE A 296 -13.26 1.68 -12.40
CA ILE A 296 -13.46 2.78 -11.42
C ILE A 296 -12.94 2.30 -10.07
N TYR A 297 -11.95 3.00 -9.52
CA TYR A 297 -11.35 2.70 -8.22
C TYR A 297 -12.12 3.41 -7.11
N PHE A 298 -12.85 2.64 -6.30
CA PHE A 298 -13.59 3.17 -5.14
C PHE A 298 -12.68 3.29 -3.93
N GLY A 299 -12.62 4.50 -3.35
CA GLY A 299 -11.71 4.85 -2.29
C GLY A 299 -12.19 4.40 -0.90
N VAL A 300 -11.27 3.88 -0.10
CA VAL A 300 -11.45 3.60 1.33
C VAL A 300 -10.41 4.41 2.10
N GLY A 301 -10.82 5.58 2.58
CA GLY A 301 -9.95 6.56 3.23
C GLY A 301 -9.84 6.41 4.75
N TYR A 302 -10.34 5.32 5.32
CA TYR A 302 -10.29 5.03 6.74
C TYR A 302 -9.42 3.81 7.05
N ASP A 303 -8.69 3.85 8.16
CA ASP A 303 -7.80 2.76 8.59
C ASP A 303 -8.58 1.67 9.34
N PHE A 304 -9.24 0.79 8.59
CA PHE A 304 -9.98 -0.33 9.16
C PHE A 304 -9.06 -1.44 9.67
N THR A 305 -9.44 -2.02 10.81
CA THR A 305 -8.96 -3.35 11.19
C THR A 305 -9.52 -4.41 10.24
N GLU A 306 -8.98 -5.63 10.26
CA GLU A 306 -9.52 -6.74 9.47
C GLU A 306 -11.00 -7.01 9.77
N GLN A 307 -11.39 -7.00 11.04
CA GLN A 307 -12.79 -7.15 11.46
C GLN A 307 -13.65 -5.99 10.94
N GLY A 308 -13.21 -4.75 11.13
CA GLY A 308 -13.94 -3.58 10.63
C GLY A 308 -14.10 -3.57 9.12
N CYS A 309 -13.08 -4.04 8.38
CA CYS A 309 -13.18 -4.24 6.95
C CYS A 309 -14.27 -5.25 6.58
N ARG A 310 -14.31 -6.39 7.26
CA ARG A 310 -15.33 -7.42 7.03
C ARG A 310 -16.75 -6.95 7.36
N GLU A 311 -16.91 -6.17 8.40
CA GLU A 311 -18.21 -5.68 8.89
C GLU A 311 -18.74 -4.47 8.10
N LYS A 312 -17.86 -3.66 7.51
CA LYS A 312 -18.21 -2.39 6.87
C LYS A 312 -17.86 -2.33 5.38
N VAL A 313 -16.61 -2.66 5.04
CA VAL A 313 -16.11 -2.46 3.67
C VAL A 313 -16.61 -3.57 2.75
N ILE A 314 -16.70 -4.82 3.21
CA ILE A 314 -17.29 -5.92 2.41
C ILE A 314 -18.75 -5.62 2.04
N PRO A 315 -19.66 -5.26 2.96
CA PRO A 315 -21.01 -4.85 2.59
C PRO A 315 -21.04 -3.67 1.62
N TYR A 316 -20.22 -2.65 1.83
CA TYR A 316 -20.11 -1.49 0.94
C TYR A 316 -19.75 -1.91 -0.49
N PHE A 317 -18.70 -2.71 -0.67
CA PHE A 317 -18.32 -3.22 -2.00
C PHE A 317 -19.34 -4.21 -2.58
N SER A 318 -20.06 -4.95 -1.76
CA SER A 318 -21.17 -5.78 -2.22
C SER A 318 -22.28 -4.93 -2.83
N GLY A 319 -22.58 -3.79 -2.20
CA GLY A 319 -23.52 -2.79 -2.74
C GLY A 319 -23.04 -2.21 -4.08
N ILE A 320 -21.74 -1.86 -4.18
CA ILE A 320 -21.14 -1.35 -5.43
C ILE A 320 -21.29 -2.39 -6.56
N VAL A 321 -20.85 -3.61 -6.34
CA VAL A 321 -20.89 -4.69 -7.35
C VAL A 321 -22.31 -4.95 -7.82
N LYS A 322 -23.28 -4.99 -6.88
CA LYS A 322 -24.69 -5.18 -7.20
C LYS A 322 -25.24 -4.05 -8.10
N ALA A 323 -25.02 -2.79 -7.70
CA ALA A 323 -25.48 -1.65 -8.47
C ALA A 323 -24.81 -1.54 -9.85
N MET A 324 -23.50 -1.84 -9.94
CA MET A 324 -22.82 -1.88 -11.24
C MET A 324 -23.37 -2.99 -12.15
N LYS A 325 -23.72 -4.15 -11.58
CA LYS A 325 -24.38 -5.24 -12.30
C LYS A 325 -25.76 -4.82 -12.80
N ASP A 326 -26.54 -4.13 -11.99
CA ASP A 326 -27.87 -3.61 -12.37
C ASP A 326 -27.77 -2.57 -13.50
N LYS A 327 -26.65 -1.87 -13.62
CA LYS A 327 -26.29 -0.97 -14.73
C LYS A 327 -25.64 -1.69 -15.92
N GLY A 328 -25.72 -3.02 -16.02
CA GLY A 328 -25.19 -3.81 -17.13
C GLY A 328 -23.69 -4.05 -17.10
N SER A 329 -23.02 -3.89 -15.95
CA SER A 329 -21.57 -4.09 -15.79
C SER A 329 -20.72 -3.26 -16.77
N TRP A 330 -21.15 -2.05 -17.06
CA TRP A 330 -20.45 -1.17 -17.99
C TRP A 330 -19.06 -0.76 -17.53
N TYR A 331 -18.84 -0.71 -16.21
CA TYR A 331 -17.57 -0.41 -15.59
C TYR A 331 -17.17 -1.52 -14.65
N LYS A 332 -15.88 -1.80 -14.59
CA LYS A 332 -15.27 -2.73 -13.65
C LYS A 332 -15.07 -2.07 -12.30
N VAL A 333 -15.21 -2.83 -11.24
CA VAL A 333 -14.98 -2.34 -9.88
C VAL A 333 -13.52 -2.53 -9.50
N GLY A 334 -12.83 -1.44 -9.19
CA GLY A 334 -11.53 -1.42 -8.55
C GLY A 334 -11.63 -0.90 -7.13
N ILE A 335 -10.57 -1.13 -6.35
CA ILE A 335 -10.45 -0.59 -4.99
C ILE A 335 -9.20 0.28 -4.84
N TYR A 336 -9.35 1.44 -4.19
CA TYR A 336 -8.26 2.31 -3.77
C TYR A 336 -8.20 2.33 -2.24
N ALA A 337 -7.25 1.61 -1.64
CA ALA A 337 -7.20 1.37 -0.20
C ALA A 337 -5.80 0.92 0.28
N PRO A 338 -5.56 0.87 1.61
CA PRO A 338 -4.41 0.20 2.19
C PRO A 338 -4.32 -1.28 1.81
N ARG A 339 -3.12 -1.84 1.85
CA ARG A 339 -2.77 -3.22 1.43
C ARG A 339 -3.69 -4.29 1.98
N ASN A 340 -3.97 -4.24 3.30
CA ASN A 340 -4.81 -5.24 3.96
C ASN A 340 -6.24 -5.24 3.42
N ILE A 341 -6.82 -4.05 3.27
CA ILE A 341 -8.19 -3.88 2.77
C ILE A 341 -8.28 -4.35 1.33
N CYS A 342 -7.31 -3.99 0.49
CA CYS A 342 -7.20 -4.48 -0.87
C CYS A 342 -7.18 -6.01 -0.93
N ASN A 343 -6.35 -6.66 -0.09
CA ASN A 343 -6.29 -8.11 0.00
C ASN A 343 -7.62 -8.77 0.39
N ILE A 344 -8.35 -8.15 1.32
CA ILE A 344 -9.64 -8.69 1.78
C ILE A 344 -10.69 -8.58 0.67
N ILE A 345 -10.78 -7.43 0.02
CA ILE A 345 -11.81 -7.16 -0.99
C ILE A 345 -11.56 -7.96 -2.28
N ILE A 346 -10.31 -8.06 -2.75
CA ILE A 346 -9.98 -8.90 -3.91
C ILE A 346 -10.22 -10.39 -3.60
N GLY A 347 -9.86 -10.83 -2.38
CA GLY A 347 -10.12 -12.19 -1.91
C GLY A 347 -11.61 -12.53 -1.80
N ALA A 348 -12.45 -11.55 -1.53
CA ALA A 348 -13.91 -11.65 -1.54
C ALA A 348 -14.51 -11.56 -2.97
N LYS A 349 -13.70 -11.35 -4.00
CA LYS A 349 -14.11 -11.18 -5.41
C LYS A 349 -15.05 -9.98 -5.62
N LEU A 350 -14.86 -8.92 -4.85
CA LEU A 350 -15.65 -7.69 -4.90
C LEU A 350 -14.93 -6.54 -5.64
N ALA A 351 -13.70 -6.77 -6.08
CA ALA A 351 -12.96 -5.88 -6.97
C ALA A 351 -12.13 -6.70 -7.96
N GLU A 352 -11.82 -6.11 -9.11
CA GLU A 352 -11.04 -6.74 -10.18
C GLU A 352 -9.65 -6.11 -10.31
N SER A 353 -9.41 -4.94 -9.73
CA SER A 353 -8.16 -4.20 -9.84
C SER A 353 -7.85 -3.44 -8.54
N LEU A 354 -6.56 -3.27 -8.25
CA LEU A 354 -6.07 -2.71 -7.00
C LEU A 354 -5.26 -1.44 -7.24
N PHE A 355 -5.64 -0.36 -6.57
CA PHE A 355 -4.87 0.85 -6.40
C PHE A 355 -4.48 0.97 -4.92
N ILE A 356 -3.21 0.83 -4.62
CA ILE A 356 -2.70 0.71 -3.25
C ILE A 356 -2.38 2.09 -2.68
N ALA A 357 -2.85 2.38 -1.47
CA ALA A 357 -2.60 3.64 -0.76
C ALA A 357 -1.36 3.54 0.16
N ASP A 358 -0.20 3.20 -0.39
CA ASP A 358 1.04 2.97 0.37
C ASP A 358 1.64 4.23 1.00
N LYS A 359 1.29 5.40 0.49
CA LYS A 359 1.63 6.70 1.07
C LYS A 359 1.20 6.82 2.53
N SER A 360 0.11 6.19 2.91
CA SER A 360 -0.40 6.16 4.27
C SER A 360 0.38 5.19 5.16
N THR A 361 1.66 5.46 5.39
CA THR A 361 2.59 4.57 6.11
C THR A 361 2.21 4.29 7.56
N ALA A 362 1.42 5.16 8.19
CA ALA A 362 0.94 5.00 9.56
C ALA A 362 -0.33 4.13 9.65
N TYR A 363 -1.01 3.85 8.54
CA TYR A 363 -2.21 3.03 8.55
C TYR A 363 -1.89 1.59 8.96
N SER A 364 -2.70 1.04 9.84
CA SER A 364 -2.57 -0.35 10.32
C SER A 364 -2.66 -1.34 9.16
N GLY A 365 -3.45 -1.00 8.13
CA GLY A 365 -3.61 -1.78 6.92
C GLY A 365 -2.36 -1.84 6.02
N ASN A 366 -1.39 -0.93 6.20
CA ASN A 366 -0.11 -0.92 5.49
C ASN A 366 1.03 -1.47 6.35
N LEU A 367 0.94 -1.31 7.68
CA LEU A 367 1.98 -1.76 8.61
C LEU A 367 2.06 -3.30 8.64
N GLY A 368 3.16 -3.86 8.10
CA GLY A 368 3.45 -5.29 8.14
C GLY A 368 2.58 -6.14 7.20
N TYR A 369 1.86 -5.54 6.29
CA TYR A 369 1.22 -6.24 5.18
C TYR A 369 2.12 -6.19 3.94
N ALA A 370 2.32 -7.34 3.29
CA ALA A 370 2.96 -7.37 2.00
C ALA A 370 2.10 -6.65 0.96
N LEU A 371 2.75 -6.13 -0.08
CA LEU A 371 2.02 -5.62 -1.23
C LEU A 371 1.16 -6.75 -1.82
N PRO A 372 -0.12 -6.52 -2.09
CA PRO A 372 -0.97 -7.52 -2.76
C PRO A 372 -0.41 -7.92 -4.13
N ASP A 373 -0.64 -9.16 -4.53
CA ASP A 373 -0.33 -9.60 -5.89
C ASP A 373 -1.27 -8.90 -6.89
N ASN A 374 -0.81 -8.74 -8.14
CA ASN A 374 -1.59 -8.17 -9.25
C ASN A 374 -2.13 -6.75 -8.98
N TRP A 375 -1.42 -5.96 -8.18
CA TRP A 375 -1.74 -4.54 -8.04
C TRP A 375 -1.53 -3.79 -9.36
N ALA A 376 -2.40 -2.82 -9.65
CA ALA A 376 -2.30 -2.00 -10.86
C ALA A 376 -1.53 -0.71 -10.61
N PHE A 377 -1.85 -0.03 -9.51
CA PHE A 377 -1.29 1.25 -9.11
C PHE A 377 -0.88 1.24 -7.64
N ASP A 378 0.22 1.93 -7.31
CA ASP A 378 0.74 2.09 -5.95
C ASP A 378 1.09 3.57 -5.70
N GLN A 379 0.29 4.23 -4.86
CA GLN A 379 0.50 5.62 -4.46
C GLN A 379 1.47 5.68 -3.28
N TYR A 380 2.57 6.43 -3.40
CA TYR A 380 3.62 6.36 -2.39
C TYR A 380 4.14 7.70 -1.85
N GLU A 381 4.02 8.82 -2.57
CA GLU A 381 4.55 10.11 -2.12
C GLU A 381 3.74 11.26 -2.71
N THR A 382 3.85 12.45 -2.11
CA THR A 382 3.30 13.70 -2.68
C THR A 382 4.42 14.53 -3.28
N GLU A 383 4.16 15.10 -4.44
CA GLU A 383 5.10 15.97 -5.14
C GLU A 383 4.44 17.27 -5.56
N THR A 384 5.24 18.34 -5.67
CA THR A 384 4.82 19.62 -6.23
C THR A 384 5.65 19.89 -7.47
N MET A 385 5.01 19.92 -8.63
CA MET A 385 5.65 20.35 -9.86
C MET A 385 5.61 21.86 -9.97
N THR A 386 6.76 22.46 -10.28
CA THR A 386 6.90 23.90 -10.51
C THR A 386 7.70 24.11 -11.78
N GLY A 387 7.18 24.88 -12.72
CA GLY A 387 7.84 25.20 -13.99
C GLY A 387 6.84 25.56 -15.08
N ASN A 388 7.35 26.15 -16.17
CA ASN A 388 6.56 26.52 -17.36
C ASN A 388 5.29 27.34 -17.05
N GLY A 389 5.35 28.20 -16.00
CA GLY A 389 4.21 29.03 -15.60
C GLY A 389 3.14 28.30 -14.79
N THR A 390 3.39 27.04 -14.37
CA THR A 390 2.45 26.28 -13.54
C THR A 390 3.07 25.85 -12.23
N LYS A 391 2.22 25.73 -11.20
CA LYS A 391 2.55 25.10 -9.92
C LYS A 391 1.33 24.30 -9.46
N PHE A 392 1.48 23.00 -9.27
CA PHE A 392 0.40 22.15 -8.78
C PHE A 392 0.96 20.95 -8.00
N GLN A 393 0.10 20.39 -7.17
CA GLN A 393 0.44 19.25 -6.31
C GLN A 393 -0.27 17.97 -6.79
N PHE A 394 0.45 16.88 -6.75
CA PHE A 394 -0.08 15.55 -7.09
C PHE A 394 0.60 14.46 -6.25
N ASN A 395 0.02 13.28 -6.24
CA ASN A 395 0.66 12.12 -5.64
C ASN A 395 1.39 11.31 -6.70
N LYS A 396 2.61 10.90 -6.37
CA LYS A 396 3.42 9.98 -7.18
C LYS A 396 2.85 8.58 -7.05
N VAL A 397 2.73 7.92 -8.19
CA VAL A 397 2.19 6.56 -8.32
C VAL A 397 3.09 5.73 -9.20
N ILE A 398 3.26 4.46 -8.86
CA ILE A 398 3.83 3.47 -9.76
C ILE A 398 2.68 2.71 -10.42
N ALA A 399 2.70 2.60 -11.73
CA ALA A 399 1.86 1.68 -12.49
C ALA A 399 2.65 0.39 -12.75
N SER A 400 2.08 -0.77 -12.38
CA SER A 400 2.73 -2.08 -12.56
C SER A 400 2.67 -2.61 -13.99
N GLY A 401 1.76 -2.07 -14.80
CA GLY A 401 1.46 -2.56 -16.14
C GLY A 401 0.32 -3.59 -16.21
N VAL A 402 -0.23 -4.02 -15.08
CA VAL A 402 -1.39 -4.94 -15.03
C VAL A 402 -2.64 -4.30 -15.62
N TYR A 403 -2.79 -2.98 -15.46
CA TYR A 403 -3.84 -2.19 -16.08
C TYR A 403 -3.24 -0.91 -16.68
N ALA A 404 -3.57 -0.65 -17.92
CA ALA A 404 -2.95 0.44 -18.69
C ALA A 404 -3.74 1.77 -18.62
N GLY A 405 -4.85 1.83 -17.85
CA GLY A 405 -5.73 2.97 -17.97
C GLY A 405 -6.36 3.06 -19.37
N PHE A 406 -6.96 4.18 -19.68
CA PHE A 406 -7.55 4.44 -21.00
C PHE A 406 -7.07 5.78 -21.54
N ASN A 407 -7.03 5.88 -22.86
CA ASN A 407 -6.90 7.14 -23.58
C ASN A 407 -8.17 7.35 -24.42
N GLY A 408 -8.67 8.56 -24.50
CA GLY A 408 -9.87 8.88 -25.24
C GLY A 408 -9.81 8.60 -26.76
N LEU A 409 -8.66 8.14 -27.24
CA LEU A 409 -8.41 7.77 -28.64
C LEU A 409 -8.62 6.28 -28.93
N THR A 410 -8.81 5.44 -27.93
CA THR A 410 -9.25 4.07 -28.15
C THR A 410 -10.70 4.11 -28.62
N ARG A 411 -10.87 4.36 -29.91
CA ARG A 411 -12.11 4.04 -30.62
C ARG A 411 -12.42 2.58 -30.32
N CYS A 412 -13.66 2.28 -29.95
CA CYS A 412 -14.18 0.93 -29.97
C CYS A 412 -13.65 0.24 -31.22
N GLY A 413 -12.70 -0.68 -31.07
CA GLY A 413 -12.23 -1.54 -32.14
C GLY A 413 -13.42 -2.39 -32.57
N HIS A 414 -13.88 -2.14 -33.78
CA HIS A 414 -14.73 -2.94 -34.63
C HIS A 414 -16.00 -3.62 -34.04
N GLU A 415 -17.09 -3.27 -34.76
CA GLU A 415 -18.36 -3.99 -34.90
C GLU A 415 -19.40 -3.71 -33.82
N ASN A 416 -20.08 -2.67 -34.03
CA ASN A 416 -21.50 -2.36 -33.87
C ASN A 416 -21.73 -0.90 -33.42
N TYR A 417 -21.61 -0.03 -34.35
CA TYR A 417 -21.93 1.42 -34.23
C TYR A 417 -23.40 1.67 -33.85
N ARG A 418 -24.21 0.63 -33.59
CA ARG A 418 -25.65 0.77 -33.31
C ARG A 418 -26.00 0.88 -31.82
N ASP A 419 -25.08 0.57 -30.91
CA ASP A 419 -25.34 0.62 -29.46
C ASP A 419 -24.82 1.89 -28.76
N CYS A 420 -24.26 2.86 -29.50
CA CYS A 420 -23.84 4.14 -28.94
C CYS A 420 -24.86 5.24 -29.05
N THR A 421 -26.04 4.98 -29.57
CA THR A 421 -27.14 5.94 -29.57
C THR A 421 -27.94 5.83 -28.30
N LEU A 422 -27.91 6.90 -27.52
CA LEU A 422 -28.80 7.22 -26.43
C LEU A 422 -30.24 6.86 -26.80
N HIS A 423 -30.86 5.95 -26.06
CA HIS A 423 -32.29 6.01 -25.89
C HIS A 423 -32.58 7.02 -24.78
N ASP A 424 -33.29 8.07 -25.16
CA ASP A 424 -33.84 9.13 -24.33
C ASP A 424 -34.68 8.60 -23.18
#